data_fb862ac711e2f897af9de978b95e164e
#
_entry.id   fb862ac711e2f897af9de978b95e164e
#
_cell.length_a   1.000
_cell.length_b   1.000
_cell.length_c   1.000
_cell.angle_alpha   90.00
_cell.angle_beta   90.00
_cell.angle_gamma   90.00
#
_symmetry.space_group_name_H-M   'P 1'
#
loop_
_entity.id
_entity.type
_entity.pdbx_description
1 polymer ?
#
loop_
_entity_poly.entity_id
_entity_poly.type
_entity_poly.pdbx_seq_one_letter_code
_entity_poly.pdbx_strand_id
1 'polypeptide(L)'
;HLSLRRQRQMCIRDSNISPIDALRATFPAGTLTGAPKVRAMEIIDELEVSRRRIYGGAVGYISWSGNMDTAIVIRSAVIKDKKIYVGAGGGIVADSVAEQEWEEVNNKSMAIVKAINNIGS
;
A
#
# COMPACT_ATOMS: atom_id res chain seq x y z
N HIS A 1 -12.84 -0.48 -20.54
CA HIS A 1 -13.38 -1.60 -19.74
C HIS A 1 -12.95 -1.57 -18.26
N LEU A 2 -11.77 -1.04 -17.91
CA LEU A 2 -11.32 -0.89 -16.53
C LEU A 2 -12.11 0.19 -15.74
N SER A 3 -12.55 1.25 -16.39
CA SER A 3 -13.37 2.31 -15.78
C SER A 3 -14.75 1.81 -15.38
N LEU A 4 -15.37 0.95 -16.19
CA LEU A 4 -16.68 0.35 -15.90
C LEU A 4 -16.60 -0.65 -14.73
N ARG A 5 -15.49 -1.37 -14.54
CA ARG A 5 -15.30 -2.23 -13.38
C ARG A 5 -15.15 -1.44 -12.08
N ARG A 6 -14.45 -0.30 -12.11
CA ARG A 6 -14.35 0.61 -10.94
C ARG A 6 -15.71 1.22 -10.57
N GLN A 7 -16.49 1.66 -11.56
CA GLN A 7 -17.85 2.16 -11.31
C GLN A 7 -18.77 1.07 -10.72
N ARG A 8 -18.67 -0.18 -11.18
CA ARG A 8 -19.42 -1.30 -10.58
C ARG A 8 -19.03 -1.55 -9.11
N GLN A 9 -17.77 -1.48 -8.76
CA GLN A 9 -17.34 -1.63 -7.36
C GLN A 9 -17.85 -0.50 -6.46
N MET A 10 -17.90 0.73 -6.96
CA MET A 10 -18.48 1.86 -6.21
C MET A 10 -19.99 1.79 -6.05
N CYS A 11 -20.71 1.15 -6.98
CA CYS A 11 -22.19 1.04 -6.94
C CYS A 11 -22.71 -0.17 -6.14
N ILE A 12 -21.85 -1.14 -5.79
CA ILE A 12 -22.25 -2.36 -5.04
C ILE A 12 -22.25 -2.12 -3.52
N ARG A 13 -21.79 -0.95 -3.05
CA ARG A 13 -21.81 -0.65 -1.63
C ARG A 13 -23.24 -0.53 -1.13
N ASP A 14 -23.64 -1.47 -0.29
CA ASP A 14 -24.93 -1.41 0.42
C ASP A 14 -24.93 -0.20 1.36
N SER A 15 -26.03 0.56 1.37
CA SER A 15 -26.20 1.75 2.19
C SER A 15 -26.12 1.48 3.70
N ASN A 16 -26.23 0.23 4.12
CA ASN A 16 -26.20 -0.20 5.52
C ASN A 16 -24.80 -0.52 6.06
N ILE A 17 -23.74 -0.45 5.22
CA ILE A 17 -22.37 -0.75 5.63
C ILE A 17 -21.68 0.54 6.09
N SER A 18 -21.14 0.55 7.31
CA SER A 18 -20.36 1.69 7.79
C SER A 18 -19.02 1.84 7.02
N PRO A 19 -18.44 3.04 6.95
CA PRO A 19 -17.11 3.24 6.36
C PRO A 19 -16.03 2.33 6.98
N ILE A 20 -16.09 2.09 8.28
CA ILE A 20 -15.16 1.21 8.99
C ILE A 20 -15.33 -0.24 8.56
N ASP A 21 -16.55 -0.72 8.38
CA ASP A 21 -16.80 -2.09 7.93
C ASP A 21 -16.35 -2.28 6.49
N ALA A 22 -16.55 -1.27 5.64
CA ALA A 22 -16.03 -1.27 4.27
C ALA A 22 -14.50 -1.34 4.26
N LEU A 23 -13.83 -0.57 5.13
CA LEU A 23 -12.38 -0.62 5.28
C LEU A 23 -11.93 -2.00 5.77
N ARG A 24 -12.55 -2.56 6.81
CA ARG A 24 -12.24 -3.89 7.33
C ARG A 24 -12.36 -4.99 6.28
N ALA A 25 -13.39 -4.92 5.45
CA ALA A 25 -13.65 -5.91 4.40
C ALA A 25 -12.63 -5.84 3.24
N THR A 26 -12.03 -4.69 3.01
CA THR A 26 -11.12 -4.46 1.87
C THR A 26 -9.65 -4.43 2.24
N PHE A 27 -9.34 -4.13 3.49
CA PHE A 27 -7.97 -4.05 4.01
C PHE A 27 -7.42 -5.43 4.41
N PRO A 28 -6.12 -5.69 4.26
CA PRO A 28 -5.13 -4.88 3.54
C PRO A 28 -5.27 -4.95 2.02
N ALA A 29 -4.72 -3.95 1.31
CA ALA A 29 -4.81 -3.87 -0.14
C ALA A 29 -4.10 -5.05 -0.81
N GLY A 30 -4.81 -5.76 -1.70
CA GLY A 30 -4.30 -6.94 -2.39
C GLY A 30 -3.08 -6.66 -3.27
N THR A 31 -2.94 -5.44 -3.78
CA THR A 31 -1.76 -5.00 -4.54
C THR A 31 -0.47 -4.96 -3.72
N LEU A 32 -0.57 -4.92 -2.39
CA LEU A 32 0.58 -4.92 -1.47
C LEU A 32 0.81 -6.25 -0.77
N THR A 33 -0.22 -7.07 -0.68
CA THR A 33 -0.12 -8.38 -0.03
C THR A 33 -0.01 -9.52 -1.04
N GLY A 34 -0.70 -9.43 -2.16
CA GLY A 34 -0.77 -10.49 -3.15
C GLY A 34 -2.08 -11.27 -3.10
N ALA A 35 -2.17 -12.31 -3.93
CA ALA A 35 -3.32 -13.21 -4.04
C ALA A 35 -2.84 -14.67 -4.19
N PRO A 36 -3.50 -15.64 -3.51
CA PRO A 36 -4.60 -15.48 -2.53
C PRO A 36 -4.15 -14.74 -1.27
N LYS A 37 -4.97 -13.83 -0.78
CA LYS A 37 -4.57 -12.85 0.25
C LYS A 37 -3.97 -13.47 1.52
N VAL A 38 -4.63 -14.47 2.09
CA VAL A 38 -4.18 -15.11 3.34
C VAL A 38 -2.81 -15.75 3.14
N ARG A 39 -2.63 -16.58 2.11
CA ARG A 39 -1.36 -17.24 1.85
C ARG A 39 -0.23 -16.26 1.52
N ALA A 40 -0.55 -15.20 0.80
CA ALA A 40 0.43 -14.14 0.51
C ALA A 40 0.90 -13.43 1.79
N MET A 41 -0.01 -13.17 2.73
CA MET A 41 0.34 -12.58 4.03
C MET A 41 1.17 -13.52 4.90
N GLU A 42 0.89 -14.82 4.89
CA GLU A 42 1.72 -15.83 5.56
C GLU A 42 3.14 -15.84 5.01
N ILE A 43 3.29 -15.83 3.69
CA ILE A 43 4.62 -15.79 3.03
C ILE A 43 5.37 -14.51 3.38
N ILE A 44 4.70 -13.36 3.44
CA ILE A 44 5.30 -12.11 3.86
C ILE A 44 5.82 -12.21 5.30
N ASP A 45 5.04 -12.78 6.21
CA ASP A 45 5.44 -12.95 7.61
C ASP A 45 6.61 -13.95 7.78
N GLU A 46 6.64 -14.99 6.92
CA GLU A 46 7.73 -15.97 6.89
C GLU A 46 9.06 -15.40 6.36
N LEU A 47 9.00 -14.53 5.33
CA LEU A 47 10.19 -14.12 4.58
C LEU A 47 10.72 -12.73 4.95
N GLU A 48 9.87 -11.79 5.35
CA GLU A 48 10.31 -10.44 5.67
C GLU A 48 10.97 -10.39 7.07
N VAL A 49 12.22 -9.97 7.11
CA VAL A 49 13.01 -9.85 8.34
C VAL A 49 12.55 -8.71 9.27
N SER A 50 11.75 -7.78 8.76
CA SER A 50 11.24 -6.64 9.52
C SER A 50 9.77 -6.39 9.25
N ARG A 51 9.05 -5.94 10.28
CA ARG A 51 7.63 -5.59 10.14
C ARG A 51 7.47 -4.33 9.28
N ARG A 52 6.51 -4.36 8.35
CA ARG A 52 6.17 -3.25 7.46
C ARG A 52 5.68 -2.00 8.18
N ARG A 53 5.11 -2.14 9.39
CA ARG A 53 4.54 -1.05 10.19
C ARG A 53 3.50 -0.28 9.39
N ILE A 54 3.75 1.03 9.12
CA ILE A 54 2.82 1.87 8.37
C ILE A 54 2.86 1.61 6.86
N TYR A 55 3.96 1.04 6.33
CA TYR A 55 4.08 0.73 4.90
C TYR A 55 3.01 -0.28 4.49
N GLY A 56 2.26 0.05 3.44
CA GLY A 56 1.13 -0.77 3.00
C GLY A 56 -0.13 -0.65 3.83
N GLY A 57 -0.13 0.21 4.86
CA GLY A 57 -1.29 0.55 5.63
C GLY A 57 -2.28 1.44 4.87
N ALA A 58 -3.34 1.87 5.53
CA ALA A 58 -4.30 2.84 5.02
C ALA A 58 -4.09 4.20 5.68
N VAL A 59 -4.11 5.26 4.88
CA VAL A 59 -4.13 6.65 5.32
C VAL A 59 -5.31 7.36 4.70
N GLY A 60 -6.01 8.17 5.46
CA GLY A 60 -7.17 8.90 4.95
C GLY A 60 -7.99 9.52 6.05
N TYR A 61 -9.24 9.82 5.73
CA TYR A 61 -10.18 10.39 6.67
C TYR A 61 -11.57 9.76 6.56
N ILE A 62 -12.30 9.86 7.65
CA ILE A 62 -13.74 9.57 7.71
C ILE A 62 -14.40 10.83 8.24
N SER A 63 -15.29 11.42 7.44
CA SER A 63 -16.01 12.63 7.82
C SER A 63 -17.21 12.33 8.72
N TRP A 64 -17.67 13.34 9.43
CA TRP A 64 -18.89 13.25 10.23
C TRP A 64 -20.15 12.96 9.41
N SER A 65 -20.14 13.30 8.10
CA SER A 65 -21.21 12.98 7.16
C SER A 65 -21.16 11.53 6.64
N GLY A 66 -20.22 10.71 7.12
CA GLY A 66 -20.09 9.30 6.73
C GLY A 66 -19.32 9.07 5.43
N ASN A 67 -18.73 10.12 4.84
CA ASN A 67 -17.84 9.96 3.69
C ASN A 67 -16.48 9.47 4.16
N MET A 68 -15.86 8.59 3.37
CA MET A 68 -14.51 8.07 3.62
C MET A 68 -13.69 8.18 2.35
N ASP A 69 -12.46 8.66 2.50
CA ASP A 69 -11.44 8.59 1.45
C ASP A 69 -10.16 8.05 2.05
N THR A 70 -9.62 6.99 1.47
CA THR A 70 -8.42 6.30 1.95
C THR A 70 -7.50 5.96 0.80
N ALA A 71 -6.20 6.08 1.06
CA ALA A 71 -5.14 5.69 0.16
C ALA A 71 -4.22 4.66 0.83
N ILE A 72 -3.45 3.93 0.03
CA ILE A 72 -2.42 3.01 0.53
C ILE A 72 -1.18 3.84 0.90
N VAL A 73 -0.58 3.54 2.05
CA VAL A 73 0.70 4.16 2.46
C VAL A 73 1.85 3.53 1.68
N ILE A 74 2.09 4.09 0.50
CA ILE A 74 3.22 3.78 -0.38
C ILE A 74 3.89 5.07 -0.82
N ARG A 75 5.13 4.99 -1.31
CA ARG A 75 5.89 6.17 -1.76
C ARG A 75 5.94 7.29 -0.71
N SER A 76 6.00 6.88 0.54
CA SER A 76 5.97 7.75 1.71
C SER A 76 7.20 7.52 2.56
N ALA A 77 7.60 8.54 3.33
CA ALA A 77 8.66 8.45 4.31
C ALA A 77 8.10 8.71 5.71
N VAL A 78 8.66 8.04 6.70
CA VAL A 78 8.40 8.31 8.13
C VAL A 78 9.61 9.02 8.70
N ILE A 79 9.39 10.19 9.28
CA ILE A 79 10.44 10.92 10.00
C ILE A 79 10.21 10.72 11.49
N LYS A 80 11.17 10.11 12.15
CA LYS A 80 11.13 9.86 13.59
C LYS A 80 12.54 9.89 14.17
N ASP A 81 12.73 10.54 15.31
CA ASP A 81 14.00 10.61 16.05
C ASP A 81 15.18 11.06 15.14
N LYS A 82 14.96 12.07 14.31
CA LYS A 82 15.92 12.60 13.33
C LYS A 82 16.38 11.57 12.28
N LYS A 83 15.63 10.49 12.10
CA LYS A 83 15.86 9.46 11.10
C LYS A 83 14.69 9.42 10.12
N ILE A 84 14.99 9.07 8.87
CA ILE A 84 14.02 8.91 7.81
C ILE A 84 13.94 7.42 7.46
N TYR A 85 12.72 6.90 7.48
CA TYR A 85 12.44 5.52 7.13
C TYR A 85 11.64 5.51 5.83
N VAL A 86 12.13 4.79 4.84
CA VAL A 86 11.49 4.65 3.53
C VAL A 86 11.19 3.17 3.32
N GLY A 87 9.92 2.85 3.01
CA GLY A 87 9.51 1.51 2.59
C GLY A 87 9.23 1.47 1.09
N ALA A 88 9.78 0.48 0.41
CA ALA A 88 9.49 0.18 -0.97
C ALA A 88 9.35 -1.33 -1.18
N GLY A 89 8.60 -1.73 -2.19
CA GLY A 89 8.42 -3.13 -2.55
C GLY A 89 7.92 -3.28 -3.98
N GLY A 90 8.11 -4.46 -4.55
CA GLY A 90 7.61 -4.90 -5.85
C GLY A 90 6.57 -6.02 -5.72
N GLY A 91 5.75 -6.21 -6.74
CA GLY A 91 4.85 -7.36 -6.85
C GLY A 91 5.57 -8.51 -7.53
N ILE A 92 5.66 -9.65 -6.88
CA ILE A 92 6.31 -10.84 -7.42
C ILE A 92 5.25 -11.73 -8.08
N VAL A 93 5.50 -12.12 -9.30
CA VAL A 93 4.68 -13.06 -10.09
C VAL A 93 5.56 -14.20 -10.63
N ALA A 94 4.94 -15.23 -11.21
CA ALA A 94 5.67 -16.41 -11.70
C ALA A 94 6.78 -16.09 -12.71
N ASP A 95 6.56 -15.05 -13.54
CA ASP A 95 7.51 -14.64 -14.59
C ASP A 95 8.47 -13.52 -14.13
N SER A 96 8.45 -13.15 -12.83
CA SER A 96 9.34 -12.13 -12.28
C SER A 96 10.79 -12.59 -12.33
N VAL A 97 11.66 -11.68 -12.75
CA VAL A 97 13.13 -11.85 -12.72
C VAL A 97 13.69 -11.09 -11.54
N ALA A 98 14.39 -11.76 -10.63
CA ALA A 98 14.81 -11.22 -9.35
C ALA A 98 15.59 -9.90 -9.47
N GLU A 99 16.52 -9.81 -10.44
CA GLU A 99 17.33 -8.62 -10.68
C GLU A 99 16.48 -7.42 -11.12
N GLN A 100 15.47 -7.64 -11.96
CA GLN A 100 14.57 -6.59 -12.45
C GLN A 100 13.66 -6.09 -11.34
N GLU A 101 13.11 -7.00 -10.54
CA GLU A 101 12.29 -6.64 -9.37
C GLU A 101 13.10 -5.85 -8.33
N TRP A 102 14.33 -6.25 -8.10
CA TRP A 102 15.25 -5.52 -7.22
C TRP A 102 15.55 -4.10 -7.72
N GLU A 103 15.81 -3.95 -9.03
CA GLU A 103 16.04 -2.65 -9.65
C GLU A 103 14.78 -1.76 -9.55
N GLU A 104 13.59 -2.33 -9.79
CA GLU A 104 12.32 -1.60 -9.62
C GLU A 104 12.11 -1.10 -8.20
N VAL A 105 12.36 -1.94 -7.19
CA VAL A 105 12.26 -1.56 -5.77
C VAL A 105 13.25 -0.44 -5.43
N ASN A 106 14.50 -0.54 -5.89
CA ASN A 106 15.49 0.50 -5.70
C ASN A 106 15.07 1.83 -6.34
N ASN A 107 14.58 1.81 -7.58
CA ASN A 107 14.11 2.99 -8.28
C ASN A 107 12.93 3.65 -7.55
N LYS A 108 12.01 2.87 -7.01
CA LYS A 108 10.88 3.37 -6.19
C LYS A 108 11.36 4.05 -4.91
N SER A 109 12.35 3.50 -4.22
CA SER A 109 12.92 4.09 -3.00
C SER A 109 13.74 5.34 -3.28
N MET A 110 14.54 5.33 -4.35
CA MET A 110 15.41 6.44 -4.74
C MET A 110 14.64 7.71 -5.10
N ALA A 111 13.41 7.60 -5.61
CA ALA A 111 12.57 8.77 -5.87
C ALA A 111 12.31 9.59 -4.59
N ILE A 112 12.08 8.91 -3.47
CA ILE A 112 11.86 9.55 -2.16
C ILE A 112 13.18 10.12 -1.62
N VAL A 113 14.27 9.35 -1.70
CA VAL A 113 15.60 9.80 -1.24
C VAL A 113 16.07 11.05 -1.97
N LYS A 114 15.87 11.11 -3.29
CA LYS A 114 16.19 12.31 -4.09
C LYS A 114 15.34 13.51 -3.67
N ALA A 115 14.04 13.32 -3.43
CA ALA A 115 13.17 14.39 -2.97
C ALA A 115 13.63 14.96 -1.62
N ILE A 116 14.07 14.10 -0.70
CA ILE A 116 14.57 14.50 0.62
C ILE A 116 15.89 15.29 0.50
N ASN A 117 16.81 14.82 -0.32
CA ASN A 117 18.11 15.48 -0.52
C ASN A 117 17.97 16.89 -1.12
N ASN A 118 16.94 17.11 -1.93
CA ASN A 118 16.65 18.43 -2.53
C ASN A 118 16.05 19.44 -1.54
N ILE A 119 15.58 19.00 -0.37
CA ILE A 119 15.04 19.91 0.67
C ILE A 119 16.17 20.50 1.53
N GLY A 120 17.34 19.85 1.56
CA GLY A 120 18.50 20.26 2.37
C GLY A 120 19.54 21.11 1.64
N SER A 121 19.27 21.43 0.39
CA SER A 121 20.07 22.34 -0.46
C SER A 121 19.25 23.60 -0.75
#